data_8e0ba7712d3a08f53bc8afdd0945ae9d
#
_entry.id   8e0ba7712d3a08f53bc8afdd0945ae9d
#
_cell.length_a   1.000
_cell.length_b   1.000
_cell.length_c   1.000
_cell.angle_alpha   90.00
_cell.angle_beta   90.00
_cell.angle_gamma   90.00
#
_symmetry.space_group_name_H-M   'P 1'
#
loop_
_entity.id
_entity.type
_entity.pdbx_description
1 polymer ?
#
loop_
_entity_poly.entity_id
_entity_poly.type
_entity_poly.pdbx_seq_one_letter_code
_entity_poly.pdbx_strand_id
1 'polypeptide(L)'
;AKKAGLRLGDRVVRMDDTLTETNDAVHDALETAAGAPVQVVYIRNGEQFQTRLTPVWDSTAGQWRAGMWVRDSSAGVGTMTFVDNAAGVFAGLGHPISDSDTGESVALRSGEIVPCQIVGCTSGTVGSPGELKGRFLSTHALGSICINSKTGVYGRTRAAFSGPELEMAFAQEVVPGDAEIWTTVDGEVPKAYRIRIEKVNDADPHR
;
A
#
# COMPACT_ATOMS: atom_id res chain seq x y z
N ALA A 1 -10.28 7.66 -21.91
CA ALA A 1 -9.63 6.39 -21.57
C ALA A 1 -10.43 5.17 -22.01
N LYS A 2 -11.67 4.97 -21.55
CA LYS A 2 -12.48 3.77 -21.84
C LYS A 2 -12.63 3.46 -23.35
N LYS A 3 -12.85 4.49 -24.19
CA LYS A 3 -12.91 4.34 -25.66
C LYS A 3 -11.57 3.88 -26.28
N ALA A 4 -10.47 4.19 -25.64
CA ALA A 4 -9.12 3.74 -26.03
C ALA A 4 -8.78 2.33 -25.50
N GLY A 5 -9.71 1.64 -24.83
CA GLY A 5 -9.52 0.29 -24.32
C GLY A 5 -8.78 0.19 -23.01
N LEU A 6 -8.47 1.32 -22.35
CA LEU A 6 -7.88 1.33 -21.00
C LEU A 6 -8.92 0.87 -19.97
N ARG A 7 -8.45 0.15 -18.97
CA ARG A 7 -9.25 -0.49 -17.90
C ARG A 7 -8.70 -0.13 -16.53
N LEU A 8 -9.50 -0.36 -15.52
CA LEU A 8 -9.06 -0.34 -14.13
C LEU A 8 -7.92 -1.37 -13.94
N GLY A 9 -6.90 -1.00 -13.18
CA GLY A 9 -5.71 -1.83 -12.97
C GLY A 9 -4.62 -1.71 -14.04
N ASP A 10 -4.86 -1.00 -15.15
CA ASP A 10 -3.81 -0.74 -16.13
C ASP A 10 -2.76 0.20 -15.54
N ARG A 11 -1.49 -0.19 -15.61
CA ARG A 11 -0.38 0.67 -15.23
C ARG A 11 0.15 1.42 -16.45
N VAL A 12 -0.15 2.71 -16.55
CA VAL A 12 0.38 3.58 -17.59
C VAL A 12 1.86 3.81 -17.31
N VAL A 13 2.72 3.57 -18.29
CA VAL A 13 4.17 3.69 -18.15
C VAL A 13 4.77 4.79 -19.03
N ARG A 14 4.10 5.14 -20.13
CA ARG A 14 4.55 6.20 -21.02
C ARG A 14 3.39 6.79 -21.83
N MET A 15 3.44 8.08 -22.06
CA MET A 15 2.56 8.82 -22.97
C MET A 15 3.44 9.58 -23.97
N ASP A 16 3.35 9.23 -25.26
CA ASP A 16 4.32 9.62 -26.31
C ASP A 16 5.75 9.39 -25.80
N ASP A 17 6.58 10.42 -25.70
CA ASP A 17 7.97 10.33 -25.22
C ASP A 17 8.09 10.55 -23.70
N THR A 18 7.00 10.86 -22.98
CA THR A 18 7.00 11.17 -21.57
C THR A 18 6.79 9.92 -20.72
N LEU A 19 7.72 9.59 -19.82
CA LEU A 19 7.55 8.56 -18.79
C LEU A 19 6.53 9.05 -17.75
N THR A 20 5.51 8.25 -17.47
CA THR A 20 4.41 8.62 -16.56
C THR A 20 4.67 8.08 -15.16
N GLU A 21 5.70 8.60 -14.50
CA GLU A 21 6.07 8.19 -13.14
C GLU A 21 5.26 8.90 -12.05
N THR A 22 4.64 10.01 -12.39
CA THR A 22 3.82 10.83 -11.49
C THR A 22 2.54 11.28 -12.18
N ASN A 23 1.54 11.68 -11.40
CA ASN A 23 0.31 12.27 -11.92
C ASN A 23 0.59 13.56 -12.73
N ASP A 24 1.57 14.34 -12.29
CA ASP A 24 1.97 15.57 -13.01
C ASP A 24 2.52 15.25 -14.41
N ALA A 25 3.34 14.20 -14.55
CA ALA A 25 3.84 13.78 -15.86
C ALA A 25 2.72 13.35 -16.82
N VAL A 26 1.65 12.72 -16.29
CA VAL A 26 0.45 12.41 -17.09
C VAL A 26 -0.27 13.69 -17.52
N HIS A 27 -0.42 14.64 -16.59
CA HIS A 27 -1.05 15.93 -16.87
C HIS A 27 -0.28 16.71 -17.93
N ASP A 28 1.03 16.84 -17.77
CA ASP A 28 1.91 17.54 -18.71
C ASP A 28 1.87 16.94 -20.13
N ALA A 29 1.84 15.61 -20.22
CA ALA A 29 1.69 14.91 -21.50
C ALA A 29 0.35 15.23 -22.19
N LEU A 30 -0.74 15.32 -21.42
CA LEU A 30 -2.05 15.68 -21.96
C LEU A 30 -2.13 17.15 -22.37
N GLU A 31 -1.53 18.06 -21.61
CA GLU A 31 -1.45 19.48 -21.95
C GLU A 31 -0.58 19.71 -23.19
N THR A 32 0.56 19.04 -23.30
CA THR A 32 1.45 19.08 -24.45
C THR A 32 0.75 18.60 -25.72
N ALA A 33 -0.07 17.57 -25.62
CA ALA A 33 -0.84 17.02 -26.75
C ALA A 33 -1.92 17.98 -27.23
N ALA A 34 -2.44 18.85 -26.37
CA ALA A 34 -3.44 19.89 -26.69
C ALA A 34 -4.61 19.39 -27.55
N GLY A 35 -5.12 18.19 -27.26
CA GLY A 35 -6.21 17.54 -28.00
C GLY A 35 -5.79 16.65 -29.16
N ALA A 36 -4.49 16.59 -29.49
CA ALA A 36 -3.97 15.61 -30.45
C ALA A 36 -3.98 14.20 -29.83
N PRO A 37 -4.09 13.13 -30.65
CA PRO A 37 -4.00 11.76 -30.16
C PRO A 37 -2.62 11.46 -29.57
N VAL A 38 -2.59 10.96 -28.32
CA VAL A 38 -1.39 10.55 -27.57
C VAL A 38 -1.26 9.04 -27.65
N GLN A 39 -0.07 8.53 -27.91
CA GLN A 39 0.24 7.11 -27.77
C GLN A 39 0.46 6.78 -26.29
N VAL A 40 -0.34 5.85 -25.77
CA VAL A 40 -0.24 5.38 -24.38
C VAL A 40 0.31 3.97 -24.36
N VAL A 41 1.41 3.78 -23.67
CA VAL A 41 1.99 2.47 -23.35
C VAL A 41 1.60 2.13 -21.92
N TYR A 42 1.04 0.94 -21.72
CA TYR A 42 0.57 0.48 -20.42
C TYR A 42 0.85 -1.00 -20.21
N ILE A 43 0.88 -1.43 -18.97
CA ILE A 43 1.03 -2.83 -18.56
C ILE A 43 -0.29 -3.32 -17.98
N ARG A 44 -0.74 -4.48 -18.42
CA ARG A 44 -1.92 -5.21 -17.93
C ARG A 44 -1.54 -6.68 -17.76
N ASN A 45 -1.77 -7.25 -16.57
CA ASN A 45 -1.43 -8.64 -16.26
C ASN A 45 0.04 -9.00 -16.55
N GLY A 46 0.96 -8.06 -16.33
CA GLY A 46 2.39 -8.24 -16.60
C GLY A 46 2.83 -8.07 -18.06
N GLU A 47 1.90 -7.94 -19.00
CA GLU A 47 2.18 -7.74 -20.42
C GLU A 47 2.06 -6.27 -20.83
N GLN A 48 2.90 -5.84 -21.76
CA GLN A 48 2.91 -4.48 -22.28
C GLN A 48 2.01 -4.34 -23.49
N PHE A 49 1.16 -3.32 -23.46
CA PHE A 49 0.26 -2.95 -24.54
C PHE A 49 0.44 -1.48 -24.92
N GLN A 50 -0.11 -1.12 -26.05
CA GLN A 50 -0.16 0.28 -26.48
C GLN A 50 -1.51 0.59 -27.12
N THR A 51 -1.95 1.82 -26.95
CA THR A 51 -3.18 2.35 -27.54
C THR A 51 -3.03 3.84 -27.87
N ARG A 52 -4.00 4.41 -28.57
CA ARG A 52 -4.09 5.85 -28.78
C ARG A 52 -5.27 6.42 -28.01
N LEU A 53 -5.02 7.51 -27.32
CA LEU A 53 -6.01 8.23 -26.53
C LEU A 53 -6.02 9.69 -26.99
N THR A 54 -7.21 10.24 -27.25
CA THR A 54 -7.39 11.64 -27.58
C THR A 54 -7.89 12.38 -26.34
N PRO A 55 -7.12 13.35 -25.80
CA PRO A 55 -7.57 14.20 -24.71
C PRO A 55 -8.78 15.04 -25.14
N VAL A 56 -9.60 15.44 -24.17
CA VAL A 56 -10.74 16.33 -24.36
C VAL A 56 -10.57 17.52 -23.43
N TRP A 57 -10.84 18.71 -23.95
CA TRP A 57 -10.81 19.93 -23.15
C TRP A 57 -11.96 19.93 -22.14
N ASP A 58 -11.62 20.05 -20.86
CA ASP A 58 -12.57 20.27 -19.77
C ASP A 58 -12.64 21.76 -19.45
N SER A 59 -13.70 22.40 -19.94
CA SER A 59 -13.90 23.84 -19.73
C SER A 59 -14.14 24.24 -18.28
N THR A 60 -14.61 23.31 -17.45
CA THR A 60 -14.83 23.55 -16.01
C THR A 60 -13.50 23.57 -15.25
N ALA A 61 -12.61 22.66 -15.60
CA ALA A 61 -11.29 22.55 -14.97
C ALA A 61 -10.21 23.38 -15.69
N GLY A 62 -10.48 23.86 -16.91
CA GLY A 62 -9.52 24.63 -17.70
C GLY A 62 -8.29 23.82 -18.13
N GLN A 63 -8.45 22.52 -18.43
CA GLN A 63 -7.33 21.62 -18.72
C GLN A 63 -7.74 20.48 -19.67
N TRP A 64 -6.74 19.86 -20.31
CA TRP A 64 -6.94 18.67 -21.12
C TRP A 64 -7.07 17.42 -20.26
N ARG A 65 -8.09 16.61 -20.48
CA ARG A 65 -8.36 15.38 -19.71
C ARG A 65 -8.49 14.15 -20.59
N ALA A 66 -8.02 13.03 -20.03
CA ALA A 66 -8.14 11.71 -20.64
C ALA A 66 -9.39 10.93 -20.20
N GLY A 67 -10.14 11.44 -19.22
CA GLY A 67 -11.28 10.72 -18.62
C GLY A 67 -10.84 9.43 -17.93
N MET A 68 -9.77 9.51 -17.15
CA MET A 68 -9.26 8.43 -16.30
C MET A 68 -8.86 9.00 -14.94
N TRP A 69 -8.93 8.17 -13.92
CA TRP A 69 -8.32 8.40 -12.62
C TRP A 69 -6.95 7.74 -12.63
N VAL A 70 -5.94 8.47 -12.23
CA VAL A 70 -4.56 7.99 -12.14
C VAL A 70 -4.09 8.15 -10.70
N ARG A 71 -3.40 7.15 -10.18
CA ARG A 71 -2.73 7.17 -8.89
C ARG A 71 -1.25 6.90 -9.11
N ASP A 72 -0.41 7.73 -8.54
CA ASP A 72 1.05 7.57 -8.52
C ASP A 72 1.57 7.11 -7.15
N SER A 73 0.70 7.17 -6.13
CA SER A 73 1.02 6.80 -4.76
C SER A 73 -0.16 6.11 -4.09
N SER A 74 0.16 5.26 -3.13
CA SER A 74 -0.81 4.63 -2.24
C SER A 74 -0.36 4.84 -0.81
N ALA A 75 -1.31 5.07 0.08
CA ALA A 75 -1.06 5.18 1.50
C ALA A 75 -2.04 4.30 2.26
N GLY A 76 -1.59 3.71 3.35
CA GLY A 76 -2.41 2.84 4.18
C GLY A 76 -1.92 2.85 5.62
N VAL A 77 -2.78 2.41 6.52
CA VAL A 77 -2.45 2.19 7.93
C VAL A 77 -1.99 0.74 8.09
N GLY A 78 -0.88 0.57 8.79
CA GLY A 78 -0.34 -0.75 9.11
C GLY A 78 0.22 -0.79 10.53
N THR A 79 0.45 -1.97 11.04
CA THR A 79 1.11 -2.18 12.32
C THR A 79 2.53 -2.65 12.08
N MET A 80 3.51 -1.91 12.59
CA MET A 80 4.88 -2.38 12.65
C MET A 80 4.97 -3.47 13.71
N THR A 81 5.11 -4.71 13.27
CA THR A 81 5.04 -5.90 14.13
C THR A 81 6.28 -6.07 14.98
N PHE A 82 7.44 -5.84 14.38
CA PHE A 82 8.71 -5.87 15.09
C PHE A 82 9.77 -4.97 14.43
N VAL A 83 10.77 -4.64 15.21
CA VAL A 83 11.98 -3.96 14.76
C VAL A 83 13.20 -4.71 15.33
N ASP A 84 14.17 -4.99 14.49
CA ASP A 84 15.52 -5.37 14.90
C ASP A 84 16.41 -4.13 14.78
N ASN A 85 16.69 -3.51 15.93
CA ASN A 85 17.54 -2.33 15.98
C ASN A 85 18.99 -2.60 15.58
N ALA A 86 19.49 -3.82 15.83
CA ALA A 86 20.87 -4.19 15.52
C ALA A 86 21.07 -4.34 14.00
N ALA A 87 20.10 -4.95 13.32
CA ALA A 87 20.10 -5.09 11.87
C ALA A 87 19.56 -3.84 11.15
N GLY A 88 18.87 -2.94 11.85
CA GLY A 88 18.22 -1.75 11.28
C GLY A 88 17.07 -2.11 10.35
N VAL A 89 16.30 -3.15 10.68
CA VAL A 89 15.18 -3.63 9.87
C VAL A 89 13.87 -3.65 10.65
N PHE A 90 12.76 -3.58 9.93
CA PHE A 90 11.43 -3.74 10.48
C PHE A 90 10.56 -4.64 9.61
N ALA A 91 9.50 -5.18 10.19
CA ALA A 91 8.42 -5.80 9.46
C ALA A 91 7.03 -5.37 9.98
N GLY A 92 6.11 -5.20 9.04
CA GLY A 92 4.67 -5.18 9.27
C GLY A 92 4.08 -6.44 8.68
N LEU A 93 3.82 -7.44 9.53
CA LEU A 93 3.32 -8.74 9.10
C LEU A 93 1.81 -8.70 8.86
N GLY A 94 1.33 -9.58 7.99
CA GLY A 94 -0.10 -9.76 7.70
C GLY A 94 -0.37 -9.95 6.22
N HIS A 95 -0.49 -8.88 5.47
CA HIS A 95 -0.82 -8.90 4.05
C HIS A 95 -0.07 -7.79 3.29
N PRO A 96 -0.01 -7.84 1.96
CA PRO A 96 0.61 -6.78 1.17
C PRO A 96 -0.18 -5.47 1.25
N ILE A 97 0.49 -4.38 0.92
CA ILE A 97 -0.19 -3.16 0.50
C ILE A 97 -0.85 -3.46 -0.84
N SER A 98 -2.17 -3.33 -0.89
CA SER A 98 -2.97 -3.62 -2.07
C SER A 98 -3.71 -2.38 -2.55
N ASP A 99 -3.95 -2.31 -3.85
CA ASP A 99 -4.82 -1.28 -4.42
C ASP A 99 -6.27 -1.53 -4.00
N SER A 100 -6.93 -0.49 -3.49
CA SER A 100 -8.29 -0.59 -2.93
C SER A 100 -9.37 -0.90 -3.97
N ASP A 101 -9.12 -0.60 -5.25
CA ASP A 101 -10.11 -0.79 -6.30
C ASP A 101 -9.95 -2.15 -7.00
N THR A 102 -8.73 -2.66 -7.10
CA THR A 102 -8.43 -3.93 -7.78
C THR A 102 -8.20 -5.09 -6.81
N GLY A 103 -7.79 -4.79 -5.56
CA GLY A 103 -7.32 -5.78 -4.59
C GLY A 103 -5.95 -6.38 -4.91
N GLU A 104 -5.31 -5.94 -5.99
CA GLU A 104 -4.00 -6.43 -6.39
C GLU A 104 -2.89 -5.81 -5.53
N SER A 105 -1.82 -6.58 -5.31
CA SER A 105 -0.65 -6.06 -4.59
C SER A 105 0.00 -4.92 -5.36
N VAL A 106 0.26 -3.80 -4.67
CA VAL A 106 0.92 -2.65 -5.26
C VAL A 106 2.37 -3.00 -5.59
N ALA A 107 2.76 -2.82 -6.86
CA ALA A 107 4.15 -2.94 -7.28
C ALA A 107 4.98 -1.81 -6.64
N LEU A 108 5.87 -2.18 -5.73
CA LEU A 108 6.66 -1.23 -4.98
C LEU A 108 7.84 -0.71 -5.84
N ARG A 109 7.90 0.60 -6.05
CA ARG A 109 9.09 1.31 -6.54
C ARG A 109 9.88 1.90 -5.37
N SER A 110 9.17 2.56 -4.47
CA SER A 110 9.67 3.12 -3.22
C SER A 110 8.53 3.24 -2.23
N GLY A 111 8.83 3.21 -0.95
CA GLY A 111 7.84 3.41 0.08
C GLY A 111 8.50 3.87 1.38
N GLU A 112 7.75 4.54 2.20
CA GLU A 112 8.18 5.03 3.48
C GLU A 112 7.15 4.70 4.56
N ILE A 113 7.64 4.47 5.78
CA ILE A 113 6.80 4.42 6.96
C ILE A 113 6.88 5.76 7.69
N VAL A 114 5.73 6.25 8.10
CA VAL A 114 5.59 7.50 8.84
C VAL A 114 4.70 7.28 10.05
N PRO A 115 4.84 8.07 11.13
CA PRO A 115 3.98 7.92 12.30
C PRO A 115 2.54 8.28 11.96
N CYS A 116 1.62 7.49 12.49
CA CYS A 116 0.19 7.77 12.38
C CYS A 116 -0.52 7.63 13.74
N GLN A 117 -1.64 8.32 13.86
CA GLN A 117 -2.57 8.22 14.98
C GLN A 117 -3.81 7.46 14.51
N ILE A 118 -4.26 6.48 15.26
CA ILE A 118 -5.54 5.81 15.02
C ILE A 118 -6.66 6.71 15.52
N VAL A 119 -7.57 7.07 14.61
CA VAL A 119 -8.70 7.98 14.89
C VAL A 119 -10.04 7.27 14.85
N GLY A 120 -10.05 5.98 14.58
CA GLY A 120 -11.24 5.14 14.59
C GLY A 120 -10.98 3.75 14.05
N CYS A 121 -11.95 2.88 14.26
CA CYS A 121 -11.96 1.54 13.69
C CYS A 121 -13.36 1.19 13.16
N THR A 122 -13.37 0.36 12.13
CA THR A 122 -14.58 -0.31 11.66
C THR A 122 -14.51 -1.76 12.10
N SER A 123 -15.50 -2.23 12.86
CA SER A 123 -15.54 -3.62 13.30
C SER A 123 -15.68 -4.58 12.11
N GLY A 124 -14.95 -5.68 12.17
CA GLY A 124 -15.09 -6.76 11.20
C GLY A 124 -16.42 -7.50 11.37
N THR A 125 -16.87 -8.09 10.28
CA THR A 125 -18.00 -9.03 10.24
C THR A 125 -17.58 -10.31 9.53
N VAL A 126 -18.39 -11.36 9.59
CA VAL A 126 -18.07 -12.61 8.88
C VAL A 126 -17.89 -12.35 7.38
N GLY A 127 -16.72 -12.69 6.86
CA GLY A 127 -16.36 -12.47 5.45
C GLY A 127 -15.87 -11.04 5.10
N SER A 128 -15.86 -10.12 6.07
CA SER A 128 -15.33 -8.76 5.87
C SER A 128 -14.47 -8.37 7.08
N PRO A 129 -13.14 -8.30 6.93
CA PRO A 129 -12.26 -7.91 8.02
C PRO A 129 -12.52 -6.47 8.47
N GLY A 130 -12.21 -6.19 9.73
CA GLY A 130 -12.24 -4.83 10.26
C GLY A 130 -11.13 -3.96 9.67
N GLU A 131 -11.28 -2.66 9.83
CA GLU A 131 -10.34 -1.67 9.31
C GLU A 131 -10.00 -0.63 10.38
N LEU A 132 -8.73 -0.29 10.52
CA LEU A 132 -8.26 0.83 11.31
C LEU A 132 -8.20 2.09 10.43
N LYS A 133 -8.68 3.21 10.97
CA LYS A 133 -8.61 4.52 10.31
C LYS A 133 -7.54 5.35 11.00
N GLY A 134 -6.56 5.80 10.24
CA GLY A 134 -5.44 6.57 10.75
C GLY A 134 -5.31 7.95 10.11
N ARG A 135 -4.62 8.83 10.82
CA ARG A 135 -4.19 10.13 10.34
C ARG A 135 -2.67 10.20 10.46
N PHE A 136 -1.97 10.54 9.39
CA PHE A 136 -0.54 10.77 9.44
C PHE A 136 -0.21 11.98 10.32
N LEU A 137 0.76 11.80 11.22
CA LEU A 137 1.20 12.83 12.16
C LEU A 137 2.32 13.70 11.58
N SER A 138 3.09 13.14 10.67
CA SER A 138 4.27 13.77 10.10
C SER A 138 4.56 13.18 8.72
N THR A 139 5.26 13.95 7.89
CA THR A 139 5.89 13.47 6.65
C THR A 139 7.31 12.98 6.89
N HIS A 140 7.81 13.05 8.13
CA HIS A 140 9.14 12.57 8.48
C HIS A 140 9.16 11.05 8.49
N ALA A 141 9.92 10.47 7.57
CA ALA A 141 9.99 9.03 7.43
C ALA A 141 10.81 8.38 8.54
N LEU A 142 10.21 7.41 9.22
CA LEU A 142 10.85 6.55 10.22
C LEU A 142 11.67 5.43 9.58
N GLY A 143 11.37 5.09 8.35
CA GLY A 143 12.04 4.04 7.60
C GLY A 143 11.59 3.98 6.14
N SER A 144 12.26 3.14 5.38
CA SER A 144 11.97 2.88 3.97
C SER A 144 11.47 1.45 3.79
N ILE A 145 10.42 1.28 2.99
CA ILE A 145 9.89 -0.02 2.60
C ILE A 145 10.75 -0.57 1.46
N CYS A 146 11.20 -1.81 1.60
CA CYS A 146 12.02 -2.50 0.60
C CYS A 146 11.24 -3.61 -0.12
N ILE A 147 10.31 -4.27 0.59
CA ILE A 147 9.57 -5.42 0.08
C ILE A 147 8.10 -5.27 0.45
N ASN A 148 7.23 -5.45 -0.54
CA ASN A 148 5.79 -5.64 -0.38
C ASN A 148 5.47 -7.06 -0.85
N SER A 149 5.09 -7.94 0.06
CA SER A 149 4.90 -9.37 -0.21
C SER A 149 3.58 -9.90 0.35
N LYS A 150 3.22 -11.11 0.01
CA LYS A 150 2.01 -11.79 0.52
C LYS A 150 1.98 -11.94 2.04
N THR A 151 3.15 -11.95 2.69
CA THR A 151 3.28 -12.11 4.14
C THR A 151 3.42 -10.78 4.89
N GLY A 152 3.44 -9.66 4.18
CA GLY A 152 3.53 -8.32 4.75
C GLY A 152 4.57 -7.43 4.09
N VAL A 153 4.92 -6.38 4.81
CA VAL A 153 5.81 -5.30 4.37
C VAL A 153 7.09 -5.35 5.18
N TYR A 154 8.23 -5.26 4.50
CA TYR A 154 9.55 -5.31 5.14
C TYR A 154 10.39 -4.12 4.70
N GLY A 155 11.23 -3.63 5.59
CA GLY A 155 12.03 -2.45 5.27
C GLY A 155 13.18 -2.20 6.24
N ARG A 156 13.78 -1.01 6.08
CA ARG A 156 14.88 -0.53 6.91
C ARG A 156 14.44 0.67 7.72
N THR A 157 14.87 0.70 8.98
CA THR A 157 14.65 1.84 9.87
C THR A 157 15.68 2.93 9.62
N ARG A 158 15.29 4.19 9.85
CA ARG A 158 16.20 5.35 9.83
C ARG A 158 16.65 5.77 11.23
N ALA A 159 16.00 5.24 12.26
CA ALA A 159 16.31 5.50 13.67
C ALA A 159 16.08 4.24 14.50
N ALA A 160 16.67 4.20 15.68
CA ALA A 160 16.38 3.16 16.65
C ALA A 160 14.99 3.40 17.28
N PHE A 161 14.30 2.31 17.52
CA PHE A 161 13.01 2.32 18.22
C PHE A 161 13.22 1.82 19.65
N SER A 162 12.52 2.43 20.58
CA SER A 162 12.47 1.97 21.97
C SER A 162 11.22 1.14 22.21
N GLY A 163 11.36 0.06 22.98
CA GLY A 163 10.24 -0.82 23.32
C GLY A 163 10.72 -2.03 24.08
N PRO A 164 9.83 -2.90 24.57
CA PRO A 164 10.22 -4.14 25.20
C PRO A 164 10.90 -5.06 24.20
N GLU A 165 12.00 -5.66 24.62
CA GLU A 165 12.63 -6.76 23.89
C GLU A 165 11.88 -8.04 24.22
N LEU A 166 11.45 -8.77 23.21
CA LEU A 166 10.74 -10.04 23.33
C LEU A 166 11.51 -11.12 22.58
N GLU A 167 11.58 -12.29 23.16
CA GLU A 167 12.10 -13.47 22.47
C GLU A 167 11.15 -13.86 21.34
N MET A 168 11.74 -14.21 20.20
CA MET A 168 10.99 -14.67 19.04
C MET A 168 10.69 -16.16 19.18
N ALA A 169 9.41 -16.53 19.12
CA ALA A 169 9.00 -17.92 19.03
C ALA A 169 8.93 -18.37 17.56
N PHE A 170 9.34 -19.61 17.30
CA PHE A 170 9.15 -20.25 16.01
C PHE A 170 7.74 -20.82 15.88
N ALA A 171 7.28 -21.05 14.66
CA ALA A 171 5.93 -21.53 14.39
C ALA A 171 5.58 -22.83 15.15
N GLN A 172 6.53 -23.75 15.28
CA GLN A 172 6.37 -25.00 16.02
C GLN A 172 6.29 -24.86 17.55
N GLU A 173 6.61 -23.70 18.09
CA GLU A 173 6.51 -23.40 19.51
C GLU A 173 5.17 -22.79 19.90
N VAL A 174 4.37 -22.41 18.90
CA VAL A 174 3.04 -21.85 19.13
C VAL A 174 2.08 -22.95 19.51
N VAL A 175 1.49 -22.84 20.70
CA VAL A 175 0.51 -23.81 21.22
C VAL A 175 -0.80 -23.13 21.59
N PRO A 176 -1.94 -23.86 21.59
CA PRO A 176 -3.19 -23.33 22.14
C PRO A 176 -3.04 -22.91 23.60
N GLY A 177 -3.62 -21.78 23.96
CA GLY A 177 -3.53 -21.25 25.31
C GLY A 177 -3.80 -19.75 25.38
N ASP A 178 -3.65 -19.19 26.56
CA ASP A 178 -3.82 -17.77 26.79
C ASP A 178 -2.59 -17.01 26.25
N ALA A 179 -2.84 -15.88 25.62
CA ALA A 179 -1.80 -15.03 25.03
C ALA A 179 -2.21 -13.56 25.12
N GLU A 180 -1.31 -12.67 24.74
CA GLU A 180 -1.57 -11.24 24.62
C GLU A 180 -1.19 -10.74 23.24
N ILE A 181 -2.02 -9.85 22.69
CA ILE A 181 -1.66 -9.07 21.50
C ILE A 181 -1.48 -7.62 21.88
N TRP A 182 -0.46 -7.01 21.32
CA TRP A 182 -0.21 -5.58 21.46
C TRP A 182 -0.65 -4.88 20.18
N THR A 183 -1.60 -3.96 20.29
CA THR A 183 -2.11 -3.22 19.14
C THR A 183 -2.62 -1.84 19.54
N THR A 184 -2.62 -0.92 18.59
CA THR A 184 -3.21 0.41 18.77
C THR A 184 -4.56 0.42 18.05
N VAL A 185 -5.65 0.48 18.81
CA VAL A 185 -7.02 0.60 18.27
C VAL A 185 -7.57 2.02 18.40
N ASP A 186 -6.90 2.86 19.19
CA ASP A 186 -7.21 4.27 19.39
C ASP A 186 -5.96 5.03 19.84
N GLY A 187 -5.75 6.23 19.27
CA GLY A 187 -4.59 7.08 19.57
C GLY A 187 -3.28 6.57 18.95
N GLU A 188 -2.20 6.68 19.70
CA GLU A 188 -0.83 6.41 19.23
C GLU A 188 -0.14 5.29 20.03
N VAL A 189 -0.67 4.95 21.20
CA VAL A 189 -0.01 4.05 22.15
C VAL A 189 -0.61 2.65 22.05
N PRO A 190 0.20 1.62 21.79
CA PRO A 190 -0.25 0.24 21.80
C PRO A 190 -0.66 -0.20 23.20
N LYS A 191 -1.70 -1.02 23.29
CA LYS A 191 -2.21 -1.63 24.52
C LYS A 191 -2.20 -3.15 24.37
N ALA A 192 -1.99 -3.84 25.50
CA ALA A 192 -2.09 -5.29 25.57
C ALA A 192 -3.57 -5.72 25.69
N TYR A 193 -3.96 -6.68 24.89
CA TYR A 193 -5.28 -7.30 24.91
C TYR A 193 -5.11 -8.80 25.12
N ARG A 194 -5.77 -9.34 26.14
CA ARG A 194 -5.79 -10.78 26.38
C ARG A 194 -6.59 -11.48 25.31
N ILE A 195 -6.02 -12.55 24.78
CA ILE A 195 -6.62 -13.43 23.80
C ILE A 195 -6.43 -14.88 24.21
N ARG A 196 -7.12 -15.79 23.55
CA ARG A 196 -6.88 -17.23 23.65
C ARG A 196 -6.65 -17.79 22.26
N ILE A 197 -5.51 -18.48 22.10
CA ILE A 197 -5.24 -19.27 20.90
C ILE A 197 -6.03 -20.56 21.05
N GLU A 198 -7.07 -20.73 20.24
CA GLU A 198 -7.93 -21.90 20.32
C GLU A 198 -7.35 -23.07 19.54
N LYS A 199 -6.72 -22.78 18.40
CA LYS A 199 -6.17 -23.79 17.49
C LYS A 199 -5.02 -23.23 16.71
N VAL A 200 -3.96 -24.01 16.52
CA VAL A 200 -2.88 -23.78 15.55
C VAL A 200 -3.15 -24.66 14.33
N ASN A 201 -3.04 -24.08 13.15
CA ASN A 201 -3.27 -24.79 11.90
C ASN A 201 -1.94 -25.03 11.18
N ASP A 202 -1.34 -26.17 11.43
CA ASP A 202 -0.03 -26.54 10.87
C ASP A 202 -0.08 -26.91 9.38
N ALA A 203 -1.28 -27.04 8.80
CA ALA A 203 -1.45 -27.46 7.40
C ALA A 203 -1.30 -26.33 6.40
N ASP A 204 -1.31 -25.07 6.83
CA ASP A 204 -1.17 -23.91 5.97
C ASP A 204 -0.15 -22.93 6.56
N PRO A 205 1.13 -23.02 6.16
CA PRO A 205 2.20 -22.15 6.67
C PRO A 205 2.04 -20.67 6.26
N HIS A 206 0.99 -20.34 5.51
CA HIS A 206 0.72 -18.98 5.02
C HIS A 206 -0.58 -18.37 5.58
N ARG A 207 -1.18 -19.02 6.57
CA ARG A 207 -2.39 -18.54 7.25
C ARG A 207 -2.22 -18.42 8.74
#